data_0cc7099c5582ea9cbe93668fde825396
#
_entry.id   0cc7099c5582ea9cbe93668fde825396
#
_cell.length_a   1.000
_cell.length_b   1.000
_cell.length_c   1.000
_cell.angle_alpha   90.00
_cell.angle_beta   90.00
_cell.angle_gamma   90.00
#
_symmetry.space_group_name_H-M   'P 1'
#
loop_
_entity.id
_entity.type
_entity.pdbx_description
1 polymer ?
#
loop_
_entity_poly.entity_id
_entity_poly.type
_entity_poly.pdbx_seq_one_letter_code
_entity_poly.pdbx_strand_id
1 'polypeptide(L)'
;MAKTPRYAATTAILLLSTAAFAAEKTVTLSVENMTCSACPHIVKGSLAAVPGVSQVLISFKDKTATVTYDDTKTAVPTLLRATTDAGYPSAPKS
;
A
#
# COMPACT_ATOMS: atom_id res chain seq x y z
N MET A 1 -16.28 52.93 0.07
CA MET A 1 -16.29 52.40 0.08
C MET A 1 -15.88 51.40 0.21
N ALA A 2 -15.54 51.16 0.36
CA ALA A 2 -15.22 50.24 0.47
C ALA A 2 -15.19 49.17 0.34
N LYS A 3 -15.20 48.71 0.32
CA LYS A 3 -15.19 47.80 0.13
C LYS A 3 -14.53 46.92 -0.12
N THR A 4 -14.51 46.60 -0.22
CA THR A 4 -13.97 45.86 -0.64
C THR A 4 -13.35 44.94 -0.43
N PRO A 5 -13.11 44.74 -0.23
CA PRO A 5 -12.42 43.90 -0.09
C PRO A 5 -12.59 42.80 0.19
N ARG A 6 -12.75 42.43 0.36
CA ARG A 6 -12.93 41.56 0.58
C ARG A 6 -12.62 40.55 0.12
N TYR A 7 -12.65 40.23 -0.22
CA TYR A 7 -12.47 39.32 -0.77
C TYR A 7 -11.56 38.56 -0.72
N ALA A 8 -11.28 38.57 -0.87
CA ALA A 8 -10.20 38.09 -1.06
C ALA A 8 -9.95 36.94 -0.43
N ALA A 9 -9.64 36.90 0.26
CA ALA A 9 -9.36 35.90 0.91
C ALA A 9 -9.67 34.67 0.54
N THR A 10 -10.23 34.29 0.80
CA THR A 10 -10.68 33.20 0.37
C THR A 10 -9.88 32.24 -0.17
N THR A 11 -9.60 32.29 -0.85
CA THR A 11 -8.88 31.48 -1.50
C THR A 11 -8.06 30.54 -0.91
N ALA A 12 -7.26 30.85 -0.38
CA ALA A 12 -6.33 29.93 0.08
C ALA A 12 -6.66 28.61 0.33
N ILE A 13 -7.42 28.40 0.94
CA ILE A 13 -7.79 27.20 1.20
C ILE A 13 -7.42 26.10 0.47
N LEU A 14 -7.74 25.98 -0.43
CA LEU A 14 -7.55 24.89 -1.10
C LEU A 14 -6.33 24.23 -1.01
N LEU A 15 -5.48 24.68 -1.08
CA LEU A 15 -4.32 24.02 -1.12
C LEU A 15 -4.15 22.94 -0.24
N LEU A 16 -4.33 23.08 0.74
CA LEU A 16 -4.14 22.10 1.60
C LEU A 16 -4.51 20.81 1.26
N SER A 17 -5.43 20.69 0.87
CA SER A 17 -5.92 19.38 0.66
C SER A 17 -4.95 18.54 -0.03
N THR A 18 -4.26 19.05 -0.85
CA THR A 18 -3.46 18.19 -1.60
C THR A 18 -2.46 17.48 -0.83
N ALA A 19 -1.93 18.03 0.08
CA ALA A 19 -0.86 17.38 0.72
C ALA A 19 -1.18 16.04 1.25
N ALA A 20 -2.34 15.78 1.43
CA ALA A 20 -2.66 14.60 2.12
C ALA A 20 -2.44 13.36 1.38
N PHE A 21 -2.27 13.38 0.20
CA PHE A 21 -2.19 12.23 -0.44
C PHE A 21 -0.99 11.63 -0.78
N ALA A 22 0.01 12.00 -0.61
CA ALA A 22 1.12 11.43 -1.20
C ALA A 22 1.78 10.34 -0.44
N ALA A 23 1.14 9.46 0.08
CA ALA A 23 1.77 8.46 0.90
C ALA A 23 1.73 7.05 0.31
N GLU A 24 1.15 6.87 -0.84
CA GLU A 24 0.99 5.54 -1.37
C GLU A 24 2.25 5.04 -2.04
N LYS A 25 2.66 3.83 -1.73
CA LYS A 25 3.85 3.23 -2.28
C LYS A 25 3.57 1.83 -2.78
N THR A 26 4.42 1.34 -3.66
CA THR A 26 4.29 0.00 -4.22
C THR A 26 5.59 -0.75 -4.01
N VAL A 27 5.49 -1.99 -3.56
CA VAL A 27 6.66 -2.84 -3.37
C VAL A 27 6.37 -4.20 -3.97
N THR A 28 7.39 -4.82 -4.56
CA THR A 28 7.27 -6.18 -5.05
C THR A 28 8.03 -7.09 -4.09
N LEU A 29 7.35 -8.12 -3.61
CA LEU A 29 7.94 -9.07 -2.67
C LEU A 29 8.18 -10.39 -3.38
N SER A 30 9.32 -11.00 -3.11
CA SER A 30 9.62 -12.35 -3.56
C SER A 30 9.09 -13.27 -2.47
N VAL A 31 8.23 -14.22 -2.81
CA VAL A 31 7.51 -15.03 -1.84
C VAL A 31 7.93 -16.48 -1.95
N GLU A 32 8.31 -17.08 -0.82
CA GLU A 32 8.70 -18.47 -0.78
C GLU A 32 7.52 -19.36 -0.51
N ASN A 33 7.67 -20.64 -0.81
CA ASN A 33 6.67 -21.66 -0.54
C ASN A 33 5.37 -21.56 -1.32
N MET A 34 5.30 -20.68 -2.31
CA MET A 34 4.09 -20.53 -3.09
C MET A 34 4.08 -21.59 -4.19
N THR A 35 3.84 -22.84 -3.80
CA THR A 35 3.97 -23.97 -4.71
C THR A 35 2.66 -24.67 -5.01
N CYS A 36 1.56 -24.24 -4.44
CA CYS A 36 0.27 -24.88 -4.67
C CYS A 36 -0.70 -23.91 -5.34
N SER A 37 -1.72 -24.43 -5.97
CA SER A 37 -2.65 -23.57 -6.69
C SER A 37 -3.46 -22.65 -5.78
N ALA A 38 -3.63 -23.01 -4.52
CA ALA A 38 -4.35 -22.18 -3.56
C ALA A 38 -3.43 -21.18 -2.87
N CYS A 39 -2.11 -21.35 -2.97
CA CYS A 39 -1.17 -20.50 -2.27
C CYS A 39 -1.28 -19.02 -2.63
N PRO A 40 -1.47 -18.65 -3.91
CA PRO A 40 -1.61 -17.23 -4.24
C PRO A 40 -2.78 -16.59 -3.52
N HIS A 41 -3.88 -17.32 -3.33
CA HIS A 41 -5.04 -16.76 -2.63
C HIS A 41 -4.74 -16.52 -1.16
N ILE A 42 -3.97 -17.41 -0.55
CA ILE A 42 -3.62 -17.26 0.86
C ILE A 42 -2.69 -16.06 1.04
N VAL A 43 -1.69 -15.94 0.18
CA VAL A 43 -0.77 -14.83 0.23
C VAL A 43 -1.50 -13.50 0.01
N LYS A 44 -2.39 -13.48 -0.98
CA LYS A 44 -3.14 -12.26 -1.26
C LYS A 44 -4.00 -11.88 -0.07
N GLY A 45 -4.67 -12.86 0.53
CA GLY A 45 -5.52 -12.58 1.68
C GLY A 45 -4.74 -12.06 2.88
N SER A 46 -3.55 -12.63 3.13
CA SER A 46 -2.75 -12.21 4.26
C SER A 46 -2.26 -10.77 4.09
N LEU A 47 -1.91 -10.38 2.87
CA LEU A 47 -1.46 -9.02 2.62
C LEU A 47 -2.63 -8.04 2.59
N ALA A 48 -3.73 -8.44 1.99
CA ALA A 48 -4.89 -7.56 1.91
C ALA A 48 -5.49 -7.26 3.27
N ALA A 49 -5.25 -8.12 4.25
CA ALA A 49 -5.77 -7.90 5.59
C ALA A 49 -4.95 -6.87 6.38
N VAL A 50 -3.79 -6.48 5.89
CA VAL A 50 -2.97 -5.50 6.61
C VAL A 50 -3.57 -4.11 6.44
N PRO A 51 -3.85 -3.40 7.53
CA PRO A 51 -4.38 -2.04 7.41
C PRO A 51 -3.42 -1.17 6.61
N GLY A 52 -3.94 -0.43 5.68
CA GLY A 52 -3.12 0.43 4.83
C GLY A 52 -2.81 -0.15 3.47
N VAL A 53 -3.08 -1.44 3.25
CA VAL A 53 -2.87 -2.05 1.94
C VAL A 53 -4.09 -1.78 1.08
N SER A 54 -3.88 -1.24 -0.11
CA SER A 54 -4.97 -0.91 -1.03
C SER A 54 -5.06 -1.88 -2.19
N GLN A 55 -3.99 -2.54 -2.57
CA GLN A 55 -4.03 -3.44 -3.69
C GLN A 55 -2.94 -4.50 -3.58
N VAL A 56 -3.26 -5.72 -3.96
CA VAL A 56 -2.28 -6.82 -3.97
C VAL A 56 -2.43 -7.55 -5.30
N LEU A 57 -1.32 -7.67 -6.02
CA LEU A 57 -1.29 -8.42 -7.26
C LEU A 57 -0.29 -9.57 -7.09
N ILE A 58 -0.73 -10.78 -7.29
CA ILE A 58 0.11 -11.96 -7.10
C ILE A 58 0.46 -12.58 -8.45
N SER A 59 1.72 -12.91 -8.64
CA SER A 59 2.15 -13.69 -9.78
C SER A 59 2.62 -15.05 -9.29
N PHE A 60 1.85 -16.08 -9.57
CA PHE A 60 2.24 -17.43 -9.20
C PHE A 60 3.45 -17.86 -10.01
N LYS A 61 3.50 -17.45 -11.26
CA LYS A 61 4.61 -17.83 -12.13
C LYS A 61 5.92 -17.26 -11.62
N ASP A 62 5.92 -16.02 -11.22
CA ASP A 62 7.15 -15.36 -10.76
C ASP A 62 7.37 -15.49 -9.27
N LYS A 63 6.40 -16.03 -8.56
CA LYS A 63 6.47 -16.17 -7.10
C LYS A 63 6.64 -14.81 -6.44
N THR A 64 5.87 -13.84 -6.90
CA THR A 64 5.94 -12.48 -6.37
C THR A 64 4.57 -11.95 -5.97
N ALA A 65 4.60 -10.98 -5.08
CA ALA A 65 3.42 -10.24 -4.67
C ALA A 65 3.75 -8.75 -4.78
N THR A 66 3.00 -8.04 -5.58
CA THR A 66 3.16 -6.59 -5.72
C THR A 66 2.08 -5.93 -4.87
N VAL A 67 2.50 -5.16 -3.90
CA VAL A 67 1.60 -4.58 -2.90
C VAL A 67 1.64 -3.07 -2.97
N THR A 68 0.47 -2.45 -3.06
CA THR A 68 0.34 -1.01 -2.98
C THR A 68 -0.22 -0.69 -1.61
N TYR A 69 0.46 0.17 -0.88
CA TYR A 69 0.10 0.44 0.51
C TYR A 69 0.35 1.89 0.88
N ASP A 70 -0.31 2.33 1.95
CA ASP A 70 -0.17 3.68 2.48
C ASP A 70 0.95 3.62 3.52
N ASP A 71 2.07 4.29 3.27
CA ASP A 71 3.24 4.19 4.14
C ASP A 71 3.08 4.99 5.44
N THR A 72 1.97 5.68 5.61
CA THR A 72 1.67 6.28 6.90
C THR A 72 0.95 5.30 7.80
N LYS A 73 0.46 4.17 7.26
CA LYS A 73 -0.28 3.20 8.04
C LYS A 73 0.45 1.88 8.21
N THR A 74 1.32 1.54 7.31
CA THR A 74 2.04 0.28 7.39
C THR A 74 3.40 0.44 6.72
N ALA A 75 4.20 -0.59 6.79
CA ALA A 75 5.55 -0.57 6.22
C ALA A 75 5.91 -1.94 5.73
N VAL A 76 6.95 -2.03 4.93
CA VAL A 76 7.38 -3.30 4.35
C VAL A 76 7.60 -4.38 5.42
N PRO A 77 8.26 -4.12 6.55
CA PRO A 77 8.43 -5.18 7.55
C PRO A 77 7.11 -5.80 8.02
N THR A 78 6.05 -5.01 8.11
CA THR A 78 4.75 -5.52 8.51
C THR A 78 4.17 -6.43 7.42
N LEU A 79 4.39 -6.08 6.16
CA LEU A 79 3.93 -6.91 5.06
C LEU A 79 4.68 -8.24 5.05
N LEU A 80 5.99 -8.22 5.30
CA LEU A 80 6.77 -9.44 5.34
C LEU A 80 6.30 -10.35 6.48
N ARG A 81 5.94 -9.75 7.62
CA ARG A 81 5.47 -10.53 8.74
C ARG A 81 4.13 -11.18 8.42
N ALA A 82 3.27 -10.46 7.71
CA ALA A 82 1.95 -10.99 7.37
C ALA A 82 2.06 -12.25 6.52
N THR A 83 2.95 -12.25 5.53
CA THR A 83 3.12 -13.44 4.69
C THR A 83 3.83 -14.54 5.45
N THR A 84 4.81 -14.21 6.28
CA THR A 84 5.54 -15.20 7.04
C THR A 84 4.61 -15.89 8.02
N ASP A 85 3.73 -15.16 8.68
CA ASP A 85 2.81 -15.76 9.63
C ASP A 85 1.81 -16.67 8.94
N ALA A 86 1.55 -16.47 7.68
CA ALA A 86 0.69 -17.34 6.90
C ALA A 86 1.45 -18.55 6.32
N GLY A 87 2.76 -18.62 6.53
CA GLY A 87 3.56 -19.72 6.04
C GLY A 87 4.33 -19.42 4.76
N TYR A 88 4.39 -18.17 4.35
CA TYR A 88 5.02 -17.79 3.09
C TYR A 88 6.04 -16.67 3.31
N PRO A 89 7.24 -17.01 3.78
CA PRO A 89 8.25 -15.98 3.99
C PRO A 89 8.51 -15.18 2.72
N SER A 90 8.70 -13.90 2.87
CA SER A 90 8.91 -13.03 1.72
C SER A 90 10.01 -12.02 1.99
N ALA A 91 10.51 -11.41 0.92
CA ALA A 91 11.52 -10.37 1.00
C ALA A 91 11.31 -9.38 -0.14
N PRO A 92 11.68 -8.15 0.03
CA PRO A 92 11.57 -7.19 -1.05
C PRO A 92 12.43 -7.63 -2.22
N LYS A 93 11.87 -7.52 -3.41
CA LYS A 93 12.62 -7.86 -4.60
C LYS A 93 13.20 -6.58 -5.16
N SER A 94 14.46 -6.55 -5.34
CA SER A 94 15.12 -5.35 -5.84
C SER A 94 15.12 -5.23 -7.34
#